data_8a87607df24ec9b11aee2d909d1987c8
#
_entry.id   8a87607df24ec9b11aee2d909d1987c8
#
_cell.length_a   1.000
_cell.length_b   1.000
_cell.length_c   1.000
_cell.angle_alpha   90.00
_cell.angle_beta   90.00
_cell.angle_gamma   90.00
#
_symmetry.space_group_name_H-M   'P 1'
#
loop_
_entity.id
_entity.type
_entity.pdbx_description
1 polymer ?
#
loop_
_entity_poly.entity_id
_entity_poly.type
_entity_poly.pdbx_seq_one_letter_code
_entity_poly.pdbx_strand_id
1 'polypeptide(L)'
;MKGHFTISLDFEKYWGIRDHRSIEDYKLNLERVDSICLEMLKLFSEFDIHATWATVGLLAFDNKEELIDMIPHDKPIYSNINLSPYPYISESKLEYKFHFSPDIINKIGYSKNQELATHTFSHYYCLEAGQTESSFDSDLKLNIDIIKNKFGI
;
A
#
# COMPACT_ATOMS: atom_id res chain seq x y z
N MET A 1 -23.10 0.90 27.93
CA MET A 1 -21.87 0.87 27.13
C MET A 1 -22.09 1.75 25.91
N LYS A 2 -21.12 2.61 25.57
CA LYS A 2 -21.16 3.36 24.31
C LYS A 2 -20.56 2.47 23.22
N GLY A 3 -21.22 2.32 22.07
CA GLY A 3 -20.65 1.64 20.91
C GLY A 3 -19.56 2.51 20.26
N HIS A 4 -18.60 1.87 19.60
CA HIS A 4 -17.59 2.51 18.77
C HIS A 4 -17.80 2.08 17.32
N PHE A 5 -17.69 3.03 16.39
CA PHE A 5 -17.68 2.79 14.95
C PHE A 5 -16.26 3.10 14.43
N THR A 6 -15.68 2.17 13.72
CA THR A 6 -14.31 2.30 13.19
C THR A 6 -14.36 2.18 11.66
N ILE A 7 -13.63 3.06 10.97
CA ILE A 7 -13.42 3.00 9.53
C ILE A 7 -11.96 2.63 9.31
N SER A 8 -11.73 1.53 8.59
CA SER A 8 -10.43 1.12 8.08
C SER A 8 -10.52 0.94 6.58
N LEU A 9 -9.56 1.52 5.87
CA LEU A 9 -9.50 1.56 4.41
C LEU A 9 -8.17 0.99 3.96
N ASP A 10 -8.20 0.00 3.08
CA ASP A 10 -6.99 -0.54 2.47
C ASP A 10 -6.58 0.35 1.29
N PHE A 11 -5.40 0.96 1.40
CA PHE A 11 -4.84 1.80 0.34
C PHE A 11 -3.71 1.05 -0.35
N GLU A 12 -4.03 0.41 -1.48
CA GLU A 12 -3.17 -0.60 -2.10
C GLU A 12 -3.11 -0.54 -3.64
N LYS A 13 -4.02 0.16 -4.33
CA LYS A 13 -4.12 0.25 -5.81
C LYS A 13 -3.97 -1.15 -6.47
N TYR A 14 -3.10 -1.27 -7.49
CA TYR A 14 -2.92 -2.55 -8.19
C TYR A 14 -2.26 -3.63 -7.32
N TRP A 15 -1.51 -3.26 -6.30
CA TRP A 15 -0.82 -4.22 -5.43
C TRP A 15 -1.76 -5.17 -4.68
N GLY A 16 -2.97 -4.71 -4.31
CA GLY A 16 -3.97 -5.52 -3.62
C GLY A 16 -4.80 -6.43 -4.51
N ILE A 17 -4.75 -6.25 -5.84
CA ILE A 17 -5.56 -7.03 -6.77
C ILE A 17 -4.74 -7.78 -7.83
N ARG A 18 -3.42 -7.60 -7.82
CA ARG A 18 -2.49 -8.10 -8.84
C ARG A 18 -2.54 -9.61 -9.05
N ASP A 19 -2.81 -10.36 -8.01
CA ASP A 19 -2.84 -11.83 -8.00
C ASP A 19 -4.10 -12.43 -8.66
N HIS A 20 -5.14 -11.63 -8.86
CA HIS A 20 -6.43 -12.11 -9.37
C HIS A 20 -7.09 -11.21 -10.41
N ARG A 21 -6.53 -10.03 -10.70
CA ARG A 21 -7.04 -9.11 -11.73
C ARG A 21 -5.91 -8.56 -12.58
N SER A 22 -6.16 -8.36 -13.87
CA SER A 22 -5.26 -7.61 -14.73
C SER A 22 -5.54 -6.09 -14.62
N ILE A 23 -4.54 -5.28 -14.99
CA ILE A 23 -4.75 -3.82 -15.09
C ILE A 23 -5.83 -3.50 -16.11
N GLU A 24 -5.86 -4.20 -17.24
CA GLU A 24 -6.86 -3.95 -18.29
C GLU A 24 -8.29 -4.17 -17.80
N ASP A 25 -8.53 -5.24 -17.04
CA ASP A 25 -9.86 -5.55 -16.50
C ASP A 25 -10.34 -4.55 -15.44
N TYR A 26 -9.40 -3.90 -14.73
CA TYR A 26 -9.72 -3.04 -13.57
C TYR A 26 -9.29 -1.58 -13.76
N LYS A 27 -8.87 -1.22 -14.96
CA LYS A 27 -8.26 0.06 -15.31
C LYS A 27 -9.05 1.28 -14.84
N LEU A 28 -10.34 1.32 -15.16
CA LEU A 28 -11.20 2.46 -14.81
C LEU A 28 -11.31 2.68 -13.29
N ASN A 29 -11.26 1.60 -12.51
CA ASN A 29 -11.27 1.70 -11.05
C ASN A 29 -9.92 2.23 -10.56
N LEU A 30 -8.81 1.66 -11.04
CA LEU A 30 -7.45 2.05 -10.64
C LEU A 30 -7.15 3.52 -10.96
N GLU A 31 -7.58 4.02 -12.11
CA GLU A 31 -7.38 5.42 -12.54
C GLU A 31 -8.12 6.43 -11.66
N ARG A 32 -9.14 5.99 -10.91
CA ARG A 32 -9.93 6.84 -10.03
C ARG A 32 -9.50 6.82 -8.57
N VAL A 33 -8.65 5.89 -8.16
CA VAL A 33 -8.29 5.71 -6.74
C VAL A 33 -7.82 7.02 -6.11
N ASP A 34 -6.87 7.71 -6.72
CA ASP A 34 -6.31 8.94 -6.16
C ASP A 34 -7.36 10.05 -6.02
N SER A 35 -8.22 10.23 -7.01
CA SER A 35 -9.31 11.21 -6.94
C SER A 35 -10.36 10.85 -5.88
N ILE A 36 -10.69 9.57 -5.73
CA ILE A 36 -11.60 9.08 -4.70
C ILE A 36 -11.01 9.32 -3.31
N CYS A 37 -9.72 9.02 -3.10
CA CYS A 37 -9.05 9.31 -1.83
C CYS A 37 -9.13 10.80 -1.46
N LEU A 38 -8.92 11.71 -2.43
CA LEU A 38 -9.01 13.15 -2.20
C LEU A 38 -10.44 13.59 -1.84
N GLU A 39 -11.44 13.04 -2.51
CA GLU A 39 -12.84 13.32 -2.19
C GLU A 39 -13.23 12.79 -0.80
N MET A 40 -12.77 11.59 -0.44
CA MET A 40 -12.97 11.01 0.89
C MET A 40 -12.31 11.85 1.98
N LEU A 41 -11.07 12.29 1.79
CA LEU A 41 -10.38 13.17 2.75
C LEU A 41 -11.13 14.48 2.95
N LYS A 42 -11.71 15.06 1.88
CA LYS A 42 -12.55 16.24 1.97
C LYS A 42 -13.80 15.98 2.80
N LEU A 43 -14.54 14.90 2.51
CA LEU A 43 -15.75 14.51 3.26
C LEU A 43 -15.42 14.20 4.73
N PHE A 44 -14.33 13.48 5.00
CA PHE A 44 -13.93 13.17 6.36
C PHE A 44 -13.56 14.43 7.15
N SER A 45 -12.93 15.41 6.50
CA SER A 45 -12.67 16.71 7.12
C SER A 45 -13.94 17.49 7.40
N GLU A 46 -14.90 17.51 6.46
CA GLU A 46 -16.17 18.22 6.60
C GLU A 46 -17.03 17.67 7.74
N PHE A 47 -17.06 16.35 7.89
CA PHE A 47 -17.88 15.66 8.89
C PHE A 47 -17.11 15.22 10.15
N ASP A 48 -15.87 15.68 10.33
CA ASP A 48 -14.99 15.35 11.46
C ASP A 48 -14.86 13.83 11.67
N ILE A 49 -14.74 13.08 10.57
CA ILE A 49 -14.63 11.62 10.56
C ILE A 49 -13.17 11.20 10.76
N HIS A 50 -12.96 10.25 11.68
CA HIS A 50 -11.69 9.59 11.88
C HIS A 50 -11.65 8.29 11.09
N ALA A 51 -10.55 8.07 10.35
CA ALA A 51 -10.33 6.84 9.60
C ALA A 51 -8.87 6.41 9.64
N THR A 52 -8.65 5.10 9.59
CA THR A 52 -7.34 4.48 9.44
C THR A 52 -7.15 4.06 7.98
N TRP A 53 -6.02 4.42 7.40
CA TRP A 53 -5.63 4.08 6.02
C TRP A 53 -4.48 3.08 6.06
N ALA A 54 -4.82 1.81 5.93
CA ALA A 54 -3.85 0.73 5.86
C ALA A 54 -3.17 0.76 4.48
N THR A 55 -1.91 1.18 4.45
CA THR A 55 -1.20 1.56 3.23
C THR A 55 -0.10 0.56 2.89
N VAL A 56 -0.14 0.04 1.66
CA VAL A 56 0.92 -0.81 1.09
C VAL A 56 2.15 0.03 0.80
N GLY A 57 3.32 -0.39 1.30
CA GLY A 57 4.58 0.36 1.17
C GLY A 57 5.06 0.55 -0.26
N LEU A 58 4.75 -0.39 -1.16
CA LEU A 58 5.06 -0.29 -2.59
C LEU A 58 4.44 0.95 -3.27
N LEU A 59 3.42 1.59 -2.68
CA LEU A 59 2.83 2.83 -3.18
C LEU A 59 3.70 4.08 -2.93
N ALA A 60 4.68 4.00 -2.03
CA ALA A 60 5.41 5.16 -1.52
C ALA A 60 6.48 5.73 -2.48
N PHE A 61 6.68 5.13 -3.65
CA PHE A 61 7.74 5.48 -4.59
C PHE A 61 7.26 6.36 -5.73
N ASP A 62 8.19 7.08 -6.35
CA ASP A 62 7.91 7.91 -7.52
C ASP A 62 8.10 7.15 -8.85
N ASN A 63 8.92 6.09 -8.83
CA ASN A 63 9.23 5.28 -10.00
C ASN A 63 9.76 3.90 -9.62
N LYS A 64 9.94 3.05 -10.64
CA LYS A 64 10.42 1.68 -10.48
C LYS A 64 11.88 1.62 -10.01
N GLU A 65 12.70 2.51 -10.46
CA GLU A 65 14.14 2.57 -10.16
C GLU A 65 14.34 2.79 -8.64
N GLU A 66 13.66 3.78 -8.08
CA GLU A 66 13.68 4.05 -6.64
C GLU A 66 13.15 2.86 -5.83
N LEU A 67 12.08 2.22 -6.31
CA LEU A 67 11.52 1.03 -5.66
C LEU A 67 12.52 -0.14 -5.64
N ILE A 68 13.21 -0.40 -6.76
CA ILE A 68 14.15 -1.55 -6.87
C ILE A 68 15.28 -1.41 -5.85
N ASP A 69 15.79 -0.21 -5.62
CA ASP A 69 16.88 0.06 -4.68
C ASP A 69 16.47 -0.23 -3.22
N MET A 70 15.16 -0.27 -2.95
CA MET A 70 14.61 -0.51 -1.62
C MET A 70 14.07 -1.92 -1.39
N ILE A 71 14.13 -2.81 -2.40
CA ILE A 71 13.63 -4.19 -2.24
C ILE A 71 14.42 -4.91 -1.13
N PRO A 72 13.73 -5.50 -0.13
CA PRO A 72 14.41 -6.14 1.00
C PRO A 72 15.17 -7.39 0.53
N HIS A 73 16.28 -7.67 1.20
CA HIS A 73 17.06 -8.89 0.93
C HIS A 73 16.30 -10.13 1.42
N ASP A 74 15.72 -10.07 2.62
CA ASP A 74 14.92 -11.15 3.19
C ASP A 74 13.47 -11.01 2.73
N LYS A 75 13.04 -11.92 1.86
CA LYS A 75 11.73 -11.96 1.21
C LYS A 75 11.07 -13.31 1.39
N PRO A 76 9.74 -13.38 1.47
CA PRO A 76 9.05 -14.66 1.52
C PRO A 76 9.28 -15.45 0.22
N ILE A 77 9.47 -16.74 0.37
CA ILE A 77 9.55 -17.70 -0.75
C ILE A 77 8.23 -18.46 -0.81
N TYR A 78 7.20 -17.76 -1.24
CA TYR A 78 5.85 -18.31 -1.31
C TYR A 78 5.75 -19.55 -2.19
N SER A 79 4.99 -20.55 -1.73
CA SER A 79 4.68 -21.74 -2.54
C SER A 79 3.94 -21.37 -3.83
N ASN A 80 3.04 -20.40 -3.76
CA ASN A 80 2.46 -19.77 -4.94
C ASN A 80 3.24 -18.50 -5.30
N ILE A 81 4.15 -18.61 -6.26
CA ILE A 81 5.01 -17.50 -6.69
C ILE A 81 4.22 -16.28 -7.22
N ASN A 82 3.00 -16.47 -7.70
CA ASN A 82 2.16 -15.37 -8.20
C ASN A 82 1.77 -14.39 -7.09
N LEU A 83 1.81 -14.81 -5.83
CA LEU A 83 1.57 -13.93 -4.69
C LEU A 83 2.74 -12.98 -4.40
N SER A 84 3.95 -13.33 -4.84
CA SER A 84 5.13 -12.47 -4.71
C SER A 84 5.05 -11.30 -5.70
N PRO A 85 5.18 -10.02 -5.25
CA PRO A 85 5.23 -8.90 -6.17
C PRO A 85 6.59 -8.75 -6.88
N TYR A 86 7.64 -9.36 -6.34
CA TYR A 86 9.01 -9.11 -6.78
C TYR A 86 9.33 -9.55 -8.21
N PRO A 87 8.89 -10.72 -8.71
CA PRO A 87 9.02 -11.08 -10.12
C PRO A 87 8.31 -10.07 -11.03
N TYR A 88 7.08 -9.70 -10.68
CA TYR A 88 6.31 -8.70 -11.41
C TYR A 88 7.03 -7.34 -11.45
N ILE A 89 7.59 -6.88 -10.33
CA ILE A 89 8.36 -5.64 -10.27
C ILE A 89 9.55 -5.69 -11.24
N SER A 90 10.27 -6.81 -11.29
CA SER A 90 11.44 -6.96 -12.17
C SER A 90 11.08 -6.91 -13.65
N GLU A 91 10.04 -7.65 -14.04
CA GLU A 91 9.70 -7.95 -15.44
C GLU A 91 8.78 -6.93 -16.08
N SER A 92 7.95 -6.23 -15.27
CA SER A 92 6.90 -5.35 -15.78
C SER A 92 7.33 -3.90 -15.83
N LYS A 93 6.70 -3.13 -16.73
CA LYS A 93 6.72 -1.68 -16.69
C LYS A 93 5.71 -1.21 -15.63
N LEU A 94 6.19 -0.50 -14.62
CA LEU A 94 5.34 0.05 -13.57
C LEU A 94 4.87 1.45 -13.98
N GLU A 95 3.60 1.57 -14.37
CA GLU A 95 3.00 2.88 -14.65
C GLU A 95 2.60 3.57 -13.34
N TYR A 96 3.02 4.83 -13.15
CA TYR A 96 2.78 5.61 -11.94
C TYR A 96 1.32 5.55 -11.46
N LYS A 97 0.38 5.81 -12.36
CA LYS A 97 -1.06 5.87 -12.05
C LYS A 97 -1.67 4.58 -11.46
N PHE A 98 -1.02 3.42 -11.67
CA PHE A 98 -1.50 2.15 -11.16
C PHE A 98 -0.73 1.62 -9.96
N HIS A 99 0.57 1.99 -9.86
CA HIS A 99 1.49 1.35 -8.93
C HIS A 99 1.98 2.28 -7.81
N PHE A 100 1.91 3.59 -7.99
CA PHE A 100 2.48 4.56 -7.05
C PHE A 100 1.46 5.63 -6.65
N SER A 101 1.64 6.21 -5.47
CA SER A 101 0.79 7.28 -4.95
C SER A 101 1.42 8.00 -3.74
N PRO A 102 2.69 8.41 -3.80
CA PRO A 102 3.35 9.08 -2.68
C PRO A 102 2.64 10.37 -2.28
N ASP A 103 2.08 11.11 -3.24
CA ASP A 103 1.34 12.34 -2.97
C ASP A 103 0.07 12.12 -2.13
N ILE A 104 -0.64 11.00 -2.37
CA ILE A 104 -1.84 10.66 -1.59
C ILE A 104 -1.44 10.20 -0.19
N ILE A 105 -0.38 9.40 -0.04
CA ILE A 105 0.17 9.00 1.26
C ILE A 105 0.49 10.25 2.09
N ASN A 106 1.21 11.20 1.50
CA ASN A 106 1.55 12.46 2.16
C ASN A 106 0.29 13.23 2.59
N LYS A 107 -0.70 13.35 1.72
CA LYS A 107 -1.97 14.04 2.04
C LYS A 107 -2.75 13.35 3.16
N ILE A 108 -2.83 12.02 3.16
CA ILE A 108 -3.46 11.27 4.24
C ILE A 108 -2.77 11.57 5.56
N GLY A 109 -1.45 11.42 5.61
CA GLY A 109 -0.66 11.57 6.84
C GLY A 109 -0.73 12.97 7.48
N TYR A 110 -0.94 14.00 6.67
CA TYR A 110 -1.10 15.39 7.15
C TYR A 110 -2.56 15.85 7.26
N SER A 111 -3.53 14.99 6.96
CA SER A 111 -4.95 15.31 7.10
C SER A 111 -5.41 15.12 8.55
N LYS A 112 -6.14 16.10 9.08
CA LYS A 112 -6.70 16.03 10.43
C LYS A 112 -7.58 14.78 10.59
N ASN A 113 -7.44 14.09 11.72
CA ASN A 113 -8.23 12.91 12.08
C ASN A 113 -8.02 11.69 11.16
N GLN A 114 -6.97 11.69 10.34
CA GLN A 114 -6.60 10.53 9.54
C GLN A 114 -5.37 9.86 10.13
N GLU A 115 -5.43 8.54 10.23
CA GLU A 115 -4.33 7.72 10.70
C GLU A 115 -3.74 6.94 9.51
N LEU A 116 -2.45 7.10 9.27
CA LEU A 116 -1.74 6.27 8.32
C LEU A 116 -1.23 5.02 9.03
N ALA A 117 -1.69 3.85 8.60
CA ALA A 117 -1.30 2.55 9.15
C ALA A 117 -0.61 1.71 8.08
N THR A 118 0.13 0.71 8.51
CA THR A 118 0.77 -0.23 7.61
C THR A 118 -0.20 -1.28 7.07
N HIS A 119 -0.11 -1.56 5.76
CA HIS A 119 -0.67 -2.76 5.12
C HIS A 119 0.47 -3.63 4.59
N THR A 120 1.57 -3.69 5.34
CA THR A 120 2.85 -4.28 4.97
C THR A 120 3.53 -3.56 3.79
N PHE A 121 4.80 -3.84 3.53
CA PHE A 121 5.50 -3.25 2.38
C PHE A 121 5.00 -3.83 1.06
N SER A 122 4.90 -5.15 0.98
CA SER A 122 4.68 -5.90 -0.25
C SER A 122 3.27 -6.45 -0.42
N HIS A 123 2.27 -6.01 0.37
CA HIS A 123 0.97 -6.69 0.50
C HIS A 123 1.18 -8.16 0.90
N TYR A 124 1.80 -8.36 2.06
CA TYR A 124 2.35 -9.65 2.50
C TYR A 124 1.26 -10.69 2.80
N TYR A 125 1.42 -11.90 2.30
CA TYR A 125 0.49 -13.03 2.48
C TYR A 125 0.89 -13.88 3.70
N CYS A 126 0.43 -13.50 4.88
CA CYS A 126 0.82 -14.11 6.16
C CYS A 126 0.46 -15.60 6.32
N LEU A 127 -0.53 -16.09 5.57
CA LEU A 127 -1.01 -17.48 5.67
C LEU A 127 -0.47 -18.38 4.55
N GLU A 128 0.28 -17.81 3.59
CA GLU A 128 0.84 -18.59 2.49
C GLU A 128 2.08 -19.37 2.94
N ALA A 129 2.19 -20.63 2.50
CA ALA A 129 3.38 -21.43 2.76
C ALA A 129 4.63 -20.80 2.12
N GLY A 130 5.77 -20.87 2.83
CA GLY A 130 7.03 -20.27 2.38
C GLY A 130 7.28 -18.86 2.91
N GLN A 131 6.35 -18.31 3.69
CA GLN A 131 6.61 -17.14 4.52
C GLN A 131 7.31 -17.56 5.83
N THR A 132 8.03 -16.63 6.46
CA THR A 132 8.67 -16.82 7.75
C THR A 132 8.47 -15.59 8.63
N GLU A 133 8.62 -15.74 9.94
CA GLU A 133 8.59 -14.61 10.87
C GLU A 133 9.64 -13.54 10.49
N SER A 134 10.85 -13.97 10.12
CA SER A 134 11.93 -13.06 9.70
C SER A 134 11.57 -12.25 8.46
N SER A 135 11.02 -12.89 7.42
CA SER A 135 10.63 -12.18 6.20
C SER A 135 9.43 -11.27 6.42
N PHE A 136 8.50 -11.62 7.32
CA PHE A 136 7.40 -10.75 7.72
C PHE A 136 7.89 -9.52 8.50
N ASP A 137 8.77 -9.72 9.48
CA ASP A 137 9.35 -8.62 10.26
C ASP A 137 10.15 -7.65 9.36
N SER A 138 10.93 -8.19 8.42
CA SER A 138 11.67 -7.40 7.43
C SER A 138 10.73 -6.54 6.56
N ASP A 139 9.65 -7.13 6.06
CA ASP A 139 8.66 -6.45 5.23
C ASP A 139 7.92 -5.35 6.01
N LEU A 140 7.45 -5.66 7.21
CA LEU A 140 6.75 -4.72 8.08
C LEU A 140 7.64 -3.53 8.48
N LYS A 141 8.87 -3.82 8.92
CA LYS A 141 9.84 -2.81 9.30
C LYS A 141 10.19 -1.89 8.14
N LEU A 142 10.39 -2.45 6.95
CA LEU A 142 10.68 -1.67 5.76
C LEU A 142 9.54 -0.69 5.45
N ASN A 143 8.28 -1.11 5.55
CA ASN A 143 7.14 -0.21 5.35
C ASN A 143 7.18 0.96 6.34
N ILE A 144 7.37 0.67 7.62
CA ILE A 144 7.45 1.69 8.68
C ILE A 144 8.60 2.67 8.42
N ASP A 145 9.78 2.14 8.09
CA ASP A 145 10.97 2.96 7.85
C ASP A 145 10.81 3.88 6.62
N ILE A 146 10.21 3.37 5.53
CA ILE A 146 9.93 4.17 4.32
C ILE A 146 8.95 5.30 4.65
N ILE A 147 7.84 5.01 5.32
CA ILE A 147 6.84 6.03 5.67
C ILE A 147 7.46 7.11 6.55
N LYS A 148 8.22 6.72 7.57
CA LYS A 148 8.92 7.68 8.45
C LYS A 148 9.95 8.52 7.70
N ASN A 149 10.81 7.90 6.93
CA ASN A 149 11.95 8.60 6.30
C ASN A 149 11.51 9.48 5.13
N LYS A 150 10.51 9.04 4.35
CA LYS A 150 10.08 9.76 3.15
C LYS A 150 9.05 10.84 3.46
N PHE A 151 8.17 10.61 4.42
CA PHE A 151 7.06 11.52 4.70
C PHE A 151 7.14 12.20 6.07
N GLY A 152 8.01 11.76 6.96
CA GLY A 152 8.14 12.33 8.30
C GLY A 152 6.95 12.06 9.22
N ILE A 153 6.21 10.97 8.97
CA ILE A 153 4.95 10.62 9.63
C ILE A 153 5.16 9.42 10.56
#